data_fd0a6c9fe5c956c649320840ec859dc6
#
_entry.id   fd0a6c9fe5c956c649320840ec859dc6
#
_cell.length_a   1.000
_cell.length_b   1.000
_cell.length_c   1.000
_cell.angle_alpha   90.00
_cell.angle_beta   90.00
_cell.angle_gamma   90.00
#
_symmetry.space_group_name_H-M   'P 1'
#
loop_
_entity.id
_entity.type
_entity.pdbx_description
1 polymer ?
#
loop_
_entity_poly.entity_id
_entity_poly.type
_entity_poly.pdbx_seq_one_letter_code
_entity_poly.pdbx_strand_id
1 'polypeptide(L)'
;ETLPRLAPFIGIIVIIMVTRYIIKLFRIIFNGIQRGAITFAGFHRDWADPTFKIVRFLIIAFAAMAIFPYIPGSQSEAFRGVSVFLGVLFSLGSAGAVSNAIAGIILTYMRPFQLSDRVKIADTVGDVTEKTLLVTRVRTIKNVDITIPNSLILGAHIINYSSTSLTAPPLILNTSVTLG
;
A
#
# COMPACT_ATOMS: atom_id res chain seq x y z
N GLU A 1 12.41 -45.72 -9.87
CA GLU A 1 11.45 -45.41 -8.77
C GLU A 1 11.70 -44.06 -8.09
N THR A 2 12.82 -43.38 -8.30
CA THR A 2 13.14 -42.08 -7.70
C THR A 2 12.59 -40.88 -8.46
N LEU A 3 12.34 -40.98 -9.77
CA LEU A 3 11.83 -39.92 -10.64
C LEU A 3 10.45 -39.35 -10.22
N PRO A 4 9.42 -40.16 -9.89
CA PRO A 4 8.11 -39.62 -9.49
C PRO A 4 8.15 -38.85 -8.16
N ARG A 5 9.12 -39.15 -7.28
CA ARG A 5 9.26 -38.43 -6.00
C ARG A 5 9.93 -37.06 -6.16
N LEU A 6 10.72 -36.84 -7.21
CA LEU A 6 11.41 -35.59 -7.48
C LEU A 6 10.53 -34.59 -8.28
N ALA A 7 9.54 -35.07 -9.02
CA ALA A 7 8.69 -34.23 -9.86
C ALA A 7 8.03 -33.04 -9.12
N PRO A 8 7.48 -33.20 -7.90
CA PRO A 8 6.91 -32.07 -7.15
C PRO A 8 7.97 -30.99 -6.81
N PHE A 9 9.17 -31.40 -6.41
CA PHE A 9 10.25 -30.47 -6.07
C PHE A 9 10.76 -29.72 -7.29
N ILE A 10 10.84 -30.37 -8.44
CA ILE A 10 11.20 -29.72 -9.71
C ILE A 10 10.13 -28.68 -10.06
N GLY A 11 8.84 -29.01 -9.93
CA GLY A 11 7.76 -28.07 -10.15
C GLY A 11 7.85 -26.81 -9.28
N ILE A 12 8.11 -26.98 -7.98
CA ILE A 12 8.32 -25.87 -7.04
C ILE A 12 9.49 -24.98 -7.46
N ILE A 13 10.64 -25.60 -7.80
CA ILE A 13 11.82 -24.88 -8.22
C ILE A 13 11.55 -24.06 -9.49
N VAL A 14 10.87 -24.66 -10.48
CA VAL A 14 10.50 -23.96 -11.72
C VAL A 14 9.60 -22.76 -11.44
N ILE A 15 8.56 -22.93 -10.61
CA ILE A 15 7.64 -21.84 -10.24
C ILE A 15 8.41 -20.72 -9.54
N ILE A 16 9.32 -21.04 -8.60
CA ILE A 16 10.14 -20.04 -7.91
C ILE A 16 11.03 -19.30 -8.89
N MET A 17 11.69 -20.01 -9.81
CA MET A 17 12.56 -19.39 -10.82
C MET A 17 11.75 -18.44 -11.71
N VAL A 18 10.64 -18.90 -12.27
CA VAL A 18 9.75 -18.08 -13.12
C VAL A 18 9.27 -16.84 -12.36
N THR A 19 8.83 -17.02 -11.11
CA THR A 19 8.38 -15.91 -10.24
C THR A 19 9.48 -14.86 -10.05
N ARG A 20 10.72 -15.29 -9.79
CA ARG A 20 11.86 -14.37 -9.64
C ARG A 20 12.14 -13.60 -10.93
N TYR A 21 12.07 -14.25 -12.09
CA TYR A 21 12.26 -13.58 -13.38
C TYR A 21 11.14 -12.57 -13.68
N ILE A 22 9.90 -12.94 -13.41
CA ILE A 22 8.76 -12.02 -13.56
C ILE A 22 8.93 -10.79 -12.66
N ILE A 23 9.25 -10.97 -11.38
CA ILE A 23 9.49 -9.86 -10.45
C ILE A 23 10.65 -8.98 -10.92
N LYS A 24 11.75 -9.59 -11.44
CA LYS A 24 12.90 -8.85 -11.97
C LYS A 24 12.50 -8.00 -13.19
N LEU A 25 11.67 -8.54 -14.08
CA LEU A 25 11.17 -7.82 -15.26
C LEU A 25 10.33 -6.60 -14.83
N PHE A 26 9.35 -6.80 -13.95
CA PHE A 26 8.54 -5.70 -13.43
C PHE A 26 9.38 -4.65 -12.71
N ARG A 27 10.39 -5.06 -11.93
CA ARG A 27 11.30 -4.12 -11.26
C ARG A 27 12.04 -3.23 -12.26
N ILE A 28 12.50 -3.77 -13.39
CA ILE A 28 13.17 -2.98 -14.43
C ILE A 28 12.21 -1.94 -15.02
N ILE A 29 10.98 -2.33 -15.31
CA ILE A 29 9.94 -1.44 -15.87
C ILE A 29 9.65 -0.31 -14.88
N PHE A 30 9.34 -0.63 -13.63
CA PHE A 30 8.99 0.37 -12.62
C PHE A 30 10.16 1.29 -12.26
N ASN A 31 11.40 0.78 -12.24
CA ASN A 31 12.59 1.62 -12.10
C ASN A 31 12.77 2.57 -13.29
N GLY A 32 12.44 2.13 -14.50
CA GLY A 32 12.42 2.97 -15.70
C GLY A 32 11.42 4.13 -15.58
N ILE A 33 10.25 3.86 -15.01
CA ILE A 33 9.21 4.88 -14.75
C ILE A 33 9.69 5.88 -13.69
N GLN A 34 10.26 5.41 -12.57
CA GLN A 34 10.80 6.27 -11.52
C GLN A 34 11.86 7.24 -12.03
N ARG A 35 12.78 6.73 -12.86
CA ARG A 35 13.85 7.53 -13.47
C ARG A 35 13.37 8.44 -14.60
N GLY A 36 12.11 8.32 -15.02
CA GLY A 36 11.53 9.10 -16.11
C GLY A 36 11.96 8.65 -17.51
N ALA A 37 12.62 7.50 -17.62
CA ALA A 37 12.96 6.89 -18.91
C ALA A 37 11.72 6.33 -19.63
N ILE A 38 10.69 5.95 -18.88
CA ILE A 38 9.41 5.46 -19.36
C ILE A 38 8.33 6.38 -18.79
N THR A 39 7.52 6.98 -19.66
CA THR A 39 6.41 7.85 -19.25
C THR A 39 5.10 7.31 -19.81
N PHE A 40 4.11 7.16 -18.92
CA PHE A 40 2.74 6.84 -19.32
C PHE A 40 1.84 8.05 -19.05
N ALA A 41 0.99 8.40 -19.99
CA ALA A 41 0.01 9.46 -19.81
C ALA A 41 -0.90 9.12 -18.62
N GLY A 42 -1.00 10.05 -17.65
CA GLY A 42 -1.82 9.86 -16.44
C GLY A 42 -1.16 9.08 -15.32
N PHE A 43 0.03 8.51 -15.47
CA PHE A 43 0.74 7.79 -14.40
C PHE A 43 1.87 8.65 -13.79
N HIS A 44 1.73 9.01 -12.51
CA HIS A 44 2.71 9.82 -11.81
C HIS A 44 3.91 8.96 -11.36
N ARG A 45 5.12 9.53 -11.43
CA ARG A 45 6.37 8.83 -11.03
C ARG A 45 6.33 8.32 -9.59
N ASP A 46 5.70 9.08 -8.69
CA ASP A 46 5.57 8.74 -7.27
C ASP A 46 4.73 7.47 -7.03
N TRP A 47 3.91 7.07 -8.01
CA TRP A 47 3.11 5.85 -7.93
C TRP A 47 3.90 4.59 -8.29
N ALA A 48 5.06 4.72 -8.91
CA ALA A 48 5.82 3.58 -9.41
C ALA A 48 6.25 2.62 -8.30
N ASP A 49 6.79 3.14 -7.19
CA ASP A 49 7.24 2.29 -6.08
C ASP A 49 6.07 1.60 -5.33
N PRO A 50 4.99 2.31 -4.91
CA PRO A 50 3.86 1.64 -4.28
C PRO A 50 3.18 0.64 -5.23
N THR A 51 3.02 0.96 -6.51
CA THR A 51 2.44 0.03 -7.49
C THR A 51 3.31 -1.21 -7.66
N PHE A 52 4.63 -1.05 -7.75
CA PHE A 52 5.53 -2.20 -7.82
C PHE A 52 5.43 -3.10 -6.59
N LYS A 53 5.30 -2.54 -5.38
CA LYS A 53 5.11 -3.32 -4.15
C LYS A 53 3.83 -4.14 -4.18
N ILE A 54 2.73 -3.56 -4.67
CA ILE A 54 1.45 -4.25 -4.84
C ILE A 54 1.58 -5.38 -5.87
N VAL A 55 2.11 -5.09 -7.06
CA VAL A 55 2.31 -6.09 -8.12
C VAL A 55 3.20 -7.23 -7.62
N ARG A 56 4.31 -6.92 -6.95
CA ARG A 56 5.19 -7.93 -6.36
C ARG A 56 4.45 -8.81 -5.34
N PHE A 57 3.64 -8.21 -4.48
CA PHE A 57 2.83 -8.96 -3.50
C PHE A 57 1.88 -9.92 -4.20
N LEU A 58 1.15 -9.46 -5.22
CA LEU A 58 0.23 -10.30 -6.00
C LEU A 58 0.96 -11.45 -6.71
N ILE A 59 2.10 -11.17 -7.35
CA ILE A 59 2.90 -12.22 -8.02
C ILE A 59 3.33 -13.28 -7.01
N ILE A 60 3.79 -12.90 -5.82
CA ILE A 60 4.18 -13.85 -4.77
C ILE A 60 2.97 -14.64 -4.26
N ALA A 61 1.82 -14.00 -4.06
CA ALA A 61 0.60 -14.66 -3.63
C ALA A 61 0.12 -15.71 -4.65
N PHE A 62 0.13 -15.37 -5.95
CA PHE A 62 -0.21 -16.32 -7.01
C PHE A 62 0.81 -17.46 -7.12
N ALA A 63 2.11 -17.18 -6.96
CA ALA A 63 3.14 -18.21 -6.93
C ALA A 63 2.94 -19.17 -5.74
N ALA A 64 2.60 -18.67 -4.56
CA ALA A 64 2.29 -19.49 -3.40
C ALA A 64 1.08 -20.41 -3.65
N MET A 65 0.03 -19.88 -4.28
CA MET A 65 -1.13 -20.70 -4.70
C MET A 65 -0.74 -21.78 -5.71
N ALA A 66 0.13 -21.46 -6.68
CA ALA A 66 0.59 -22.39 -7.69
C ALA A 66 1.50 -23.49 -7.11
N ILE A 67 2.26 -23.19 -6.06
CA ILE A 67 3.13 -24.14 -5.35
C ILE A 67 2.31 -25.10 -4.46
N PHE A 68 1.18 -24.65 -3.95
CA PHE A 68 0.38 -25.37 -2.96
C PHE A 68 0.11 -26.85 -3.33
N PRO A 69 -0.33 -27.23 -4.57
CA PRO A 69 -0.58 -28.62 -4.96
C PRO A 69 0.66 -29.52 -4.92
N TYR A 70 1.86 -28.92 -5.02
CA TYR A 70 3.13 -29.65 -5.03
C TYR A 70 3.67 -29.95 -3.64
N ILE A 71 3.06 -29.41 -2.57
CA ILE A 71 3.47 -29.64 -1.18
C ILE A 71 2.98 -31.05 -0.77
N PRO A 72 3.89 -31.95 -0.36
CA PRO A 72 3.51 -33.28 0.13
C PRO A 72 2.51 -33.17 1.28
N GLY A 73 1.38 -33.90 1.19
CA GLY A 73 0.36 -33.90 2.21
C GLY A 73 -0.67 -32.75 2.12
N SER A 74 -0.52 -31.79 1.20
CA SER A 74 -1.47 -30.68 1.01
C SER A 74 -2.90 -31.13 0.70
N GLN A 75 -3.07 -32.34 0.18
CA GLN A 75 -4.36 -32.94 -0.18
C GLN A 75 -5.02 -33.68 0.99
N SER A 76 -4.35 -33.84 2.14
CA SER A 76 -4.96 -34.52 3.29
C SER A 76 -6.06 -33.65 3.93
N GLU A 77 -7.11 -34.30 4.44
CA GLU A 77 -8.22 -33.60 5.11
C GLU A 77 -7.75 -32.83 6.34
N ALA A 78 -6.80 -33.38 7.09
CA ALA A 78 -6.20 -32.73 8.24
C ALA A 78 -5.49 -31.43 7.82
N PHE A 79 -4.68 -31.44 6.74
CA PHE A 79 -4.00 -30.25 6.24
C PHE A 79 -5.00 -29.19 5.78
N ARG A 80 -6.07 -29.60 5.08
CA ARG A 80 -7.14 -28.68 4.66
C ARG A 80 -7.83 -28.04 5.86
N GLY A 81 -8.20 -28.84 6.88
CA GLY A 81 -8.84 -28.34 8.09
C GLY A 81 -7.98 -27.30 8.83
N VAL A 82 -6.70 -27.62 9.04
CA VAL A 82 -5.73 -26.70 9.67
C VAL A 82 -5.55 -25.44 8.83
N SER A 83 -5.44 -25.56 7.51
CA SER A 83 -5.26 -24.40 6.61
C SER A 83 -6.46 -23.46 6.64
N VAL A 84 -7.69 -24.00 6.63
CA VAL A 84 -8.92 -23.19 6.74
C VAL A 84 -8.97 -22.50 8.10
N PHE A 85 -8.69 -23.22 9.19
CA PHE A 85 -8.69 -22.66 10.53
C PHE A 85 -7.68 -21.51 10.66
N LEU A 86 -6.43 -21.72 10.21
CA LEU A 86 -5.40 -20.68 10.21
C LEU A 86 -5.78 -19.50 9.33
N GLY A 87 -6.40 -19.77 8.16
CA GLY A 87 -6.89 -18.72 7.26
C GLY A 87 -7.94 -17.83 7.91
N VAL A 88 -8.91 -18.40 8.60
CA VAL A 88 -9.94 -17.66 9.34
C VAL A 88 -9.31 -16.87 10.48
N LEU A 89 -8.45 -17.49 11.27
CA LEU A 89 -7.76 -16.84 12.38
C LEU A 89 -6.92 -15.64 11.90
N PHE A 90 -6.16 -15.83 10.83
CA PHE A 90 -5.37 -14.75 10.21
C PHE A 90 -6.26 -13.63 9.66
N SER A 91 -7.36 -14.00 8.98
CA SER A 91 -8.30 -13.02 8.41
C SER A 91 -8.91 -12.13 9.50
N LEU A 92 -9.37 -12.72 10.60
CA LEU A 92 -9.94 -11.97 11.72
C LEU A 92 -8.88 -11.10 12.43
N GLY A 93 -7.67 -11.65 12.62
CA GLY A 93 -6.59 -10.93 13.30
C GLY A 93 -5.99 -9.79 12.47
N SER A 94 -6.01 -9.89 11.15
CA SER A 94 -5.37 -8.91 10.25
C SER A 94 -6.32 -7.85 9.68
N ALA A 95 -7.62 -7.91 9.96
CA ALA A 95 -8.63 -7.04 9.36
C ALA A 95 -8.30 -5.53 9.45
N GLY A 96 -7.85 -5.07 10.62
CA GLY A 96 -7.44 -3.67 10.81
C GLY A 96 -6.20 -3.28 9.99
N ALA A 97 -5.19 -4.15 9.94
CA ALA A 97 -3.98 -3.91 9.16
C ALA A 97 -4.28 -3.87 7.66
N VAL A 98 -5.11 -4.81 7.17
CA VAL A 98 -5.56 -4.86 5.77
C VAL A 98 -6.36 -3.60 5.42
N SER A 99 -7.30 -3.18 6.28
CA SER A 99 -8.07 -1.95 6.09
C SER A 99 -7.16 -0.72 5.97
N ASN A 100 -6.17 -0.58 6.84
CA ASN A 100 -5.21 0.52 6.79
C ASN A 100 -4.33 0.46 5.54
N ALA A 101 -3.92 -0.74 5.10
CA ALA A 101 -3.13 -0.90 3.89
C ALA A 101 -3.93 -0.51 2.64
N ILE A 102 -5.19 -0.94 2.53
CA ILE A 102 -6.08 -0.57 1.44
C ILE A 102 -6.31 0.95 1.44
N ALA A 103 -6.58 1.55 2.61
CA ALA A 103 -6.75 2.98 2.73
C ALA A 103 -5.47 3.74 2.33
N GLY A 104 -4.28 3.27 2.72
CA GLY A 104 -3.00 3.85 2.33
C GLY A 104 -2.77 3.81 0.81
N ILE A 105 -3.16 2.72 0.16
CA ILE A 105 -3.14 2.61 -1.31
C ILE A 105 -4.08 3.66 -1.91
N ILE A 106 -5.34 3.72 -1.48
CA ILE A 106 -6.33 4.68 -1.99
C ILE A 106 -5.82 6.12 -1.82
N LEU A 107 -5.33 6.50 -0.63
CA LEU A 107 -4.77 7.83 -0.35
C LEU A 107 -3.56 8.16 -1.23
N THR A 108 -2.79 7.16 -1.63
CA THR A 108 -1.65 7.35 -2.55
C THR A 108 -2.12 7.75 -3.95
N TYR A 109 -3.18 7.11 -4.46
CA TYR A 109 -3.71 7.39 -5.80
C TYR A 109 -4.64 8.62 -5.82
N MET A 110 -5.45 8.83 -4.79
CA MET A 110 -6.31 10.01 -4.67
C MET A 110 -5.52 11.31 -4.45
N ARG A 111 -4.35 11.22 -3.81
CA ARG A 111 -3.46 12.36 -3.50
C ARG A 111 -4.18 13.55 -2.85
N PRO A 112 -4.99 13.36 -1.82
CA PRO A 112 -5.69 14.48 -1.18
C PRO A 112 -4.72 15.47 -0.52
N PHE A 113 -3.51 15.03 -0.20
CA PHE A 113 -2.38 15.80 0.31
C PHE A 113 -1.05 15.14 -0.04
N GLN A 114 0.03 15.93 0.03
CA GLN A 114 1.40 15.49 -0.19
C GLN A 114 2.24 15.63 1.09
N LEU A 115 3.50 15.17 1.06
CA LEU A 115 4.45 15.44 2.12
C LEU A 115 4.68 16.96 2.23
N SER A 116 4.80 17.45 3.44
CA SER A 116 4.94 18.85 3.80
C SER A 116 3.69 19.70 3.59
N ASP A 117 2.57 19.14 3.13
CA ASP A 117 1.31 19.87 3.10
C ASP A 117 0.78 20.12 4.51
N ARG A 118 0.25 21.34 4.72
CA ARG A 118 -0.51 21.67 5.91
C ARG A 118 -1.94 21.20 5.76
N VAL A 119 -2.37 20.31 6.64
CA VAL A 119 -3.68 19.68 6.57
C VAL A 119 -4.44 19.75 7.90
N LYS A 120 -5.77 19.69 7.81
CA LYS A 120 -6.61 19.32 8.94
C LYS A 120 -7.28 17.99 8.61
N ILE A 121 -7.02 16.99 9.43
CA ILE A 121 -7.60 15.65 9.33
C ILE A 121 -8.40 15.42 10.62
N ALA A 122 -9.73 15.35 10.52
CA ALA A 122 -10.62 15.40 11.66
C ALA A 122 -10.28 16.61 12.56
N ASP A 123 -9.83 16.36 13.81
CA ASP A 123 -9.47 17.41 14.77
C ASP A 123 -7.98 17.76 14.79
N THR A 124 -7.16 17.05 14.01
CA THR A 124 -5.70 17.24 13.97
C THR A 124 -5.32 18.22 12.87
N VAL A 125 -4.65 19.31 13.25
CA VAL A 125 -4.08 20.29 12.31
C VAL A 125 -2.55 20.23 12.40
N GLY A 126 -1.87 20.08 11.25
CA GLY A 126 -0.41 20.06 11.20
C GLY A 126 0.12 19.81 9.80
N ASP A 127 1.42 19.60 9.72
CA ASP A 127 2.14 19.37 8.47
C ASP A 127 2.42 17.88 8.31
N VAL A 128 2.15 17.33 7.13
CA VAL A 128 2.37 15.89 6.85
C VAL A 128 3.86 15.62 6.78
N THR A 129 4.38 14.83 7.72
CA THR A 129 5.81 14.50 7.80
C THR A 129 6.15 13.18 7.15
N GLU A 130 5.23 12.20 7.19
CA GLU A 130 5.46 10.87 6.66
C GLU A 130 4.15 10.23 6.18
N LYS A 131 4.23 9.48 5.09
CA LYS A 131 3.16 8.63 4.59
C LYS A 131 3.70 7.21 4.40
N THR A 132 3.13 6.27 5.14
CA THR A 132 3.42 4.84 4.99
C THR A 132 2.20 4.10 4.47
N LEU A 133 2.32 2.79 4.25
CA LEU A 133 1.21 1.96 3.81
C LEU A 133 0.08 1.89 4.85
N LEU A 134 0.41 1.94 6.16
CA LEU A 134 -0.55 1.74 7.24
C LEU A 134 -0.95 3.04 7.94
N VAL A 135 -0.04 4.00 8.03
CA VAL A 135 -0.22 5.22 8.82
C VAL A 135 0.32 6.45 8.09
N THR A 136 -0.24 7.59 8.41
CA THR A 136 0.28 8.91 8.05
C THR A 136 0.65 9.65 9.32
N ARG A 137 1.81 10.33 9.35
CA ARG A 137 2.26 11.16 10.47
C ARG A 137 2.06 12.62 10.14
N VAL A 138 1.52 13.33 11.11
CA VAL A 138 1.26 14.77 11.03
C VAL A 138 1.93 15.46 12.22
N ARG A 139 2.73 16.47 11.95
CA ARG A 139 3.39 17.29 12.99
C ARG A 139 2.58 18.55 13.24
N THR A 140 2.14 18.72 14.46
CA THR A 140 1.39 19.91 14.88
C THR A 140 2.32 21.13 15.04
N ILE A 141 1.72 22.32 15.12
CA ILE A 141 2.45 23.58 15.41
C ILE A 141 3.20 23.56 16.74
N LYS A 142 2.80 22.70 17.68
CA LYS A 142 3.47 22.48 18.96
C LYS A 142 4.64 21.50 18.86
N ASN A 143 5.04 21.10 17.65
CA ASN A 143 6.09 20.14 17.35
C ASN A 143 5.82 18.73 17.93
N VAL A 144 4.53 18.32 17.98
CA VAL A 144 4.11 17.00 18.40
C VAL A 144 3.76 16.18 17.17
N ASP A 145 4.35 14.97 17.04
CA ASP A 145 4.03 14.04 15.97
C ASP A 145 2.80 13.20 16.34
N ILE A 146 1.78 13.28 15.51
CA ILE A 146 0.55 12.49 15.63
C ILE A 146 0.54 11.44 14.53
N THR A 147 0.42 10.17 14.90
CA THR A 147 0.31 9.05 13.97
C THR A 147 -1.16 8.69 13.78
N ILE A 148 -1.65 8.82 12.56
CA ILE A 148 -3.06 8.58 12.22
C ILE A 148 -3.13 7.34 11.32
N PRO A 149 -3.90 6.29 11.69
CA PRO A 149 -4.17 5.16 10.82
C PRO A 149 -4.84 5.60 9.52
N ASN A 150 -4.39 5.07 8.39
CA ASN A 150 -4.88 5.50 7.07
C ASN A 150 -6.38 5.27 6.89
N SER A 151 -6.95 4.21 7.49
CA SER A 151 -8.40 3.95 7.45
C SER A 151 -9.23 5.05 8.11
N LEU A 152 -8.73 5.66 9.20
CA LEU A 152 -9.37 6.80 9.82
C LEU A 152 -9.31 8.05 8.92
N ILE A 153 -8.18 8.26 8.25
CA ILE A 153 -8.03 9.39 7.33
C ILE A 153 -9.00 9.29 6.16
N LEU A 154 -9.14 8.10 5.58
CA LEU A 154 -10.03 7.87 4.45
C LEU A 154 -11.50 8.09 4.81
N GLY A 155 -11.90 7.83 6.06
CA GLY A 155 -13.25 8.07 6.57
C GLY A 155 -13.49 9.48 7.11
N ALA A 156 -12.46 10.33 7.21
CA ALA A 156 -12.56 11.68 7.77
C ALA A 156 -12.63 12.77 6.70
N HIS A 157 -13.10 13.95 7.10
CA HIS A 157 -12.94 15.14 6.28
C HIS A 157 -11.48 15.59 6.29
N ILE A 158 -10.94 15.84 5.11
CA ILE A 158 -9.57 16.31 4.91
C ILE A 158 -9.64 17.73 4.34
N ILE A 159 -9.07 18.69 5.04
CA ILE A 159 -8.88 20.06 4.55
C ILE A 159 -7.38 20.22 4.28
N ASN A 160 -7.02 20.51 3.04
CA ASN A 160 -5.64 20.78 2.66
C ASN A 160 -5.46 22.29 2.47
N TYR A 161 -4.68 22.91 3.35
CA TYR A 161 -4.39 24.34 3.32
C TYR A 161 -3.26 24.71 2.34
N SER A 162 -2.46 23.73 1.91
CA SER A 162 -1.32 23.91 1.00
C SER A 162 -1.70 23.65 -0.46
N SER A 163 -2.88 23.10 -0.73
CA SER A 163 -3.37 22.79 -2.09
C SER A 163 -3.74 24.07 -2.83
N THR A 164 -2.75 24.97 -3.00
CA THR A 164 -2.91 26.13 -3.86
C THR A 164 -2.50 25.72 -5.27
N SER A 165 -3.45 25.24 -6.07
CA SER A 165 -3.23 25.18 -7.52
C SER A 165 -3.07 26.63 -8.01
N LEU A 166 -2.21 26.87 -9.00
CA LEU A 166 -2.03 28.20 -9.63
C LEU A 166 -3.34 28.77 -10.20
N THR A 167 -4.42 27.97 -10.24
CA THR A 167 -5.75 28.30 -10.73
C THR A 167 -6.80 28.45 -9.60
N ALA A 168 -6.47 28.13 -8.34
CA ALA A 168 -7.40 28.27 -7.23
C ALA A 168 -7.32 29.69 -6.64
N PRO A 169 -8.48 30.27 -6.22
CA PRO A 169 -8.47 31.57 -5.53
C PRO A 169 -7.67 31.43 -4.22
N PRO A 170 -7.01 32.52 -3.76
CA PRO A 170 -6.25 32.51 -2.51
C PRO A 170 -7.17 32.20 -1.32
N LEU A 171 -6.57 31.63 -0.27
CA LEU A 171 -7.29 31.37 0.98
C LEU A 171 -7.84 32.69 1.54
N ILE A 172 -9.14 32.73 1.81
CA ILE A 172 -9.81 33.91 2.39
C ILE A 172 -9.64 33.82 3.90
N LEU A 173 -8.89 34.77 4.48
CA LEU A 173 -8.81 34.96 5.91
C LEU A 173 -9.98 35.84 6.37
N ASN A 174 -10.94 35.23 7.07
CA ASN A 174 -11.97 35.98 7.76
C ASN A 174 -11.46 36.41 9.13
N THR A 175 -11.26 37.71 9.33
CA THR A 175 -10.96 38.27 10.64
C THR A 175 -12.11 39.21 11.04
N SER A 176 -12.64 39.05 12.24
CA SER A 176 -13.60 39.99 12.83
C SER A 176 -12.84 40.91 13.77
N VAL A 177 -12.89 42.22 13.51
CA VAL A 177 -12.41 43.25 14.42
C VAL A 177 -13.61 43.76 15.18
N THR A 178 -13.65 43.57 16.50
CA THR A 178 -14.65 44.20 17.36
C THR A 178 -14.12 45.57 17.73
N LEU A 179 -14.77 46.61 17.21
CA LEU A 179 -14.54 47.99 17.65
C LEU A 179 -15.29 48.18 18.95
N GLY A 180 -14.55 48.36 20.07
CA GLY A 180 -15.08 48.69 21.38
C GLY A 180 -15.40 50.16 21.48
#